data_0a74f9f38ef7d04bf2c7b581797bb693
#
_entry.id   0a74f9f38ef7d04bf2c7b581797bb693
#
_cell.length_a   1.000
_cell.length_b   1.000
_cell.length_c   1.000
_cell.angle_alpha   90.00
_cell.angle_beta   90.00
_cell.angle_gamma   90.00
#
_symmetry.space_group_name_H-M   'P 1'
#
loop_
_entity.id
_entity.type
_entity.pdbx_description
1 polymer ?
#
loop_
_entity_poly.entity_id
_entity_poly.type
_entity_poly.pdbx_seq_one_letter_code
_entity_poly.pdbx_strand_id
1 'polypeptide(L)'
;EGDFRDATITKEVADLGAVLDALEGVASDLIYAGHSMGGAVGVLRAESDSRIKALVSLAGMVNTKKFAETEFGDVVPGEGNMWDDEDCPLSKAYMDDLRGIGTIVEKGSQIVVPWMLVHGTEDDVVLIEDTHDIFEKATCDKHKLIIEGSDHVFSQPEHMGEMVEGVTSWIENG
;
A
#
# COMPACT_ATOMS: atom_id res chain seq x y z
N GLU A 1 14.52 -10.97 -4.58
CA GLU A 1 15.14 -12.29 -4.56
C GLU A 1 14.39 -13.20 -3.57
N GLY A 2 14.30 -14.48 -3.85
CA GLY A 2 13.58 -15.45 -3.03
C GLY A 2 12.45 -16.15 -3.79
N ASP A 3 11.68 -16.99 -3.09
CA ASP A 3 10.51 -17.63 -3.66
C ASP A 3 9.28 -16.72 -3.44
N PHE A 4 8.56 -16.39 -4.50
CA PHE A 4 7.36 -15.57 -4.43
C PHE A 4 6.30 -16.16 -3.47
N ARG A 5 6.27 -17.50 -3.33
CA ARG A 5 5.39 -18.20 -2.38
C ARG A 5 5.63 -17.82 -0.92
N ASP A 6 6.82 -17.31 -0.63
CA ASP A 6 7.20 -16.86 0.72
C ASP A 6 6.88 -15.39 0.99
N ALA A 7 6.46 -14.61 -0.03
CA ALA A 7 6.10 -13.21 0.12
C ALA A 7 4.85 -13.05 1.00
N THR A 8 4.91 -12.13 1.95
CA THR A 8 3.79 -11.73 2.80
C THR A 8 3.93 -10.26 3.15
N ILE A 9 2.84 -9.57 3.51
CA ILE A 9 2.91 -8.17 3.97
C ILE A 9 3.85 -8.05 5.17
N THR A 10 3.76 -8.98 6.13
CA THR A 10 4.63 -8.98 7.32
C THR A 10 6.11 -9.07 6.97
N LYS A 11 6.49 -9.88 5.97
CA LYS A 11 7.89 -9.94 5.50
C LYS A 11 8.31 -8.67 4.80
N GLU A 12 7.46 -8.13 3.91
CA GLU A 12 7.75 -6.87 3.21
C GLU A 12 7.97 -5.70 4.18
N VAL A 13 7.21 -5.65 5.28
CA VAL A 13 7.42 -4.67 6.37
C VAL A 13 8.80 -4.86 7.02
N ALA A 14 9.26 -6.10 7.22
CA ALA A 14 10.59 -6.38 7.75
C ALA A 14 11.68 -6.02 6.73
N ASP A 15 11.49 -6.36 5.46
CA ASP A 15 12.42 -6.04 4.37
C ASP A 15 12.54 -4.53 4.17
N LEU A 16 11.44 -3.78 4.24
CA LEU A 16 11.50 -2.31 4.26
C LEU A 16 12.35 -1.81 5.43
N GLY A 17 12.24 -2.42 6.61
CA GLY A 17 13.11 -2.12 7.74
C GLY A 17 14.59 -2.30 7.43
N ALA A 18 14.95 -3.42 6.79
CA ALA A 18 16.34 -3.68 6.39
C ALA A 18 16.84 -2.69 5.34
N VAL A 19 15.99 -2.26 4.41
CA VAL A 19 16.31 -1.17 3.47
C VAL A 19 16.58 0.13 4.20
N LEU A 20 15.73 0.50 5.15
CA LEU A 20 15.92 1.71 5.97
C LEU A 20 17.20 1.63 6.82
N ASP A 21 17.55 0.45 7.36
CA ASP A 21 18.82 0.22 8.05
C ASP A 21 20.03 0.45 7.13
N ALA A 22 19.96 -0.02 5.89
CA ALA A 22 21.02 0.16 4.90
C ALA A 22 21.18 1.62 4.43
N LEU A 23 20.14 2.44 4.56
CA LEU A 23 20.15 3.87 4.22
C LEU A 23 20.56 4.76 5.39
N GLU A 24 20.77 4.21 6.58
CA GLU A 24 21.19 4.97 7.76
C GLU A 24 22.53 5.65 7.51
N GLY A 25 22.58 6.97 7.73
CA GLY A 25 23.76 7.79 7.44
C GLY A 25 23.99 8.11 5.96
N VAL A 26 23.15 7.60 5.04
CA VAL A 26 23.21 7.90 3.60
C VAL A 26 22.17 8.96 3.23
N ALA A 27 20.97 8.87 3.79
CA ALA A 27 19.88 9.83 3.58
C ALA A 27 19.16 10.11 4.90
N SER A 28 18.72 11.36 5.09
CA SER A 28 18.03 11.84 6.29
C SER A 28 16.52 11.98 6.10
N ASP A 29 16.09 12.29 4.87
CA ASP A 29 14.72 12.64 4.56
C ASP A 29 14.15 11.60 3.58
N LEU A 30 13.72 10.46 4.14
CA LEU A 30 13.19 9.35 3.37
C LEU A 30 11.67 9.49 3.23
N ILE A 31 11.20 9.54 2.00
CA ILE A 31 9.79 9.46 1.64
C ILE A 31 9.52 8.04 1.16
N TYR A 32 8.55 7.37 1.76
CA TYR A 32 8.10 6.08 1.27
C TYR A 32 6.87 6.27 0.37
N ALA A 33 6.92 5.69 -0.82
CA ALA A 33 5.76 5.60 -1.72
C ALA A 33 5.45 4.11 -1.98
N GLY A 34 4.22 3.71 -1.73
CA GLY A 34 3.77 2.34 -1.93
C GLY A 34 2.46 2.25 -2.71
N HIS A 35 2.41 1.37 -3.71
CA HIS A 35 1.21 1.07 -4.48
C HIS A 35 0.56 -0.21 -3.98
N SER A 36 -0.77 -0.25 -3.93
CA SER A 36 -1.54 -1.45 -3.60
C SER A 36 -1.11 -2.06 -2.25
N MET A 37 -0.62 -3.29 -2.22
CA MET A 37 -0.02 -3.94 -1.04
C MET A 37 1.11 -3.09 -0.42
N GLY A 38 1.90 -2.40 -1.25
CA GLY A 38 2.94 -1.48 -0.77
C GLY A 38 2.39 -0.34 0.08
N GLY A 39 1.15 0.08 -0.13
CA GLY A 39 0.45 1.03 0.75
C GLY A 39 0.31 0.49 2.17
N ALA A 40 -0.13 -0.77 2.32
CA ALA A 40 -0.21 -1.44 3.63
C ALA A 40 1.16 -1.57 4.30
N VAL A 41 2.19 -1.98 3.53
CA VAL A 41 3.57 -2.08 4.02
C VAL A 41 4.07 -0.74 4.56
N GLY A 42 3.83 0.35 3.82
CA GLY A 42 4.23 1.70 4.23
C GLY A 42 3.58 2.14 5.54
N VAL A 43 2.27 1.95 5.68
CA VAL A 43 1.52 2.29 6.90
C VAL A 43 2.02 1.49 8.10
N LEU A 44 2.13 0.16 7.95
CA LEU A 44 2.60 -0.73 9.02
C LEU A 44 4.04 -0.44 9.45
N ARG A 45 4.88 0.04 8.53
CA ARG A 45 6.25 0.42 8.89
C ARG A 45 6.30 1.81 9.50
N ALA A 46 5.64 2.80 8.93
CA ALA A 46 5.70 4.20 9.36
C ALA A 46 5.11 4.44 10.75
N GLU A 47 4.17 3.59 11.22
CA GLU A 47 3.61 3.71 12.58
C GLU A 47 4.67 3.59 13.68
N SER A 48 5.81 2.93 13.40
CA SER A 48 6.85 2.64 14.40
C SER A 48 8.27 3.01 13.97
N ASP A 49 8.48 3.50 12.73
CA ASP A 49 9.81 3.82 12.20
C ASP A 49 9.92 5.30 11.82
N SER A 50 10.54 6.07 12.69
CA SER A 50 10.69 7.52 12.53
C SER A 50 11.66 7.95 11.42
N ARG A 51 12.32 7.01 10.74
CA ARG A 51 13.17 7.29 9.57
C ARG A 51 12.36 7.66 8.33
N ILE A 52 11.12 7.16 8.21
CA ILE A 52 10.18 7.63 7.19
C ILE A 52 9.70 9.01 7.61
N LYS A 53 9.89 10.01 6.74
CA LYS A 53 9.55 11.42 7.01
C LYS A 53 8.26 11.86 6.31
N ALA A 54 7.87 11.17 5.26
CA ALA A 54 6.59 11.35 4.60
C ALA A 54 6.12 10.03 3.97
N LEU A 55 4.81 9.88 3.80
CA LEU A 55 4.19 8.68 3.30
C LEU A 55 3.34 9.01 2.07
N VAL A 56 3.44 8.21 1.02
CA VAL A 56 2.58 8.25 -0.16
C VAL A 56 1.95 6.88 -0.36
N SER A 57 0.62 6.82 -0.34
CA SER A 57 -0.14 5.60 -0.64
C SER A 57 -0.86 5.77 -1.98
N LEU A 58 -0.53 4.93 -2.94
CA LEU A 58 -1.13 4.90 -4.28
C LEU A 58 -2.06 3.67 -4.34
N ALA A 59 -3.37 3.88 -4.43
CA ALA A 59 -4.37 2.80 -4.41
C ALA A 59 -4.07 1.78 -3.28
N GLY A 60 -3.76 2.30 -2.07
CA GLY A 60 -3.21 1.51 -0.98
C GLY A 60 -4.23 0.57 -0.35
N MET A 61 -3.86 -0.72 -0.25
CA MET A 61 -4.65 -1.73 0.45
C MET A 61 -4.70 -1.43 1.95
N VAL A 62 -5.88 -1.46 2.55
CA VAL A 62 -6.12 -1.18 3.97
C VAL A 62 -6.87 -2.33 4.64
N ASN A 63 -7.93 -2.84 4.00
CA ASN A 63 -8.74 -3.94 4.48
C ASN A 63 -8.24 -5.27 3.92
N THR A 64 -7.08 -5.74 4.42
CA THR A 64 -6.34 -6.89 3.89
C THR A 64 -7.14 -8.19 3.90
N LYS A 65 -7.95 -8.42 4.94
CA LYS A 65 -8.82 -9.61 5.01
C LYS A 65 -9.94 -9.55 3.97
N LYS A 66 -10.58 -8.39 3.82
CA LYS A 66 -11.63 -8.19 2.80
C LYS A 66 -11.05 -8.43 1.42
N PHE A 67 -9.90 -7.83 1.12
CA PHE A 67 -9.17 -8.04 -0.12
C PHE A 67 -8.91 -9.53 -0.39
N ALA A 68 -8.37 -10.27 0.59
CA ALA A 68 -8.11 -11.70 0.46
C ALA A 68 -9.38 -12.51 0.14
N GLU A 69 -10.51 -12.12 0.70
CA GLU A 69 -11.79 -12.82 0.51
C GLU A 69 -12.47 -12.46 -0.82
N THR A 70 -12.34 -11.20 -1.28
CA THR A 70 -12.93 -10.76 -2.55
C THR A 70 -12.11 -11.17 -3.75
N GLU A 71 -10.79 -11.01 -3.70
CA GLU A 71 -9.91 -11.31 -4.84
C GLU A 71 -9.58 -12.79 -4.98
N PHE A 72 -9.40 -13.49 -3.86
CA PHE A 72 -8.87 -14.86 -3.86
C PHE A 72 -9.75 -15.87 -3.12
N GLY A 73 -10.98 -15.49 -2.74
CA GLY A 73 -11.86 -16.36 -1.96
C GLY A 73 -12.18 -17.71 -2.64
N ASP A 74 -12.22 -17.71 -3.95
CA ASP A 74 -12.53 -18.89 -4.78
C ASP A 74 -11.27 -19.66 -5.21
N VAL A 75 -10.06 -19.16 -4.91
CA VAL A 75 -8.78 -19.79 -5.26
C VAL A 75 -8.30 -20.64 -4.09
N VAL A 76 -7.87 -21.88 -4.37
CA VAL A 76 -7.31 -22.79 -3.34
C VAL A 76 -5.84 -22.41 -3.09
N PRO A 77 -5.49 -21.88 -1.92
CA PRO A 77 -4.11 -21.50 -1.63
C PRO A 77 -3.16 -22.70 -1.65
N GLY A 78 -2.05 -22.56 -2.39
CA GLY A 78 -1.06 -23.61 -2.63
C GLY A 78 -1.30 -24.44 -3.87
N GLU A 79 -2.46 -24.32 -4.51
CA GLU A 79 -2.82 -25.06 -5.75
C GLU A 79 -3.15 -24.13 -6.93
N GLY A 80 -3.66 -22.93 -6.64
CA GLY A 80 -4.06 -21.94 -7.65
C GLY A 80 -3.14 -20.72 -7.68
N ASN A 81 -3.38 -19.85 -8.65
CA ASN A 81 -2.62 -18.63 -8.91
C ASN A 81 -3.49 -17.40 -8.68
N MET A 82 -2.87 -16.29 -8.30
CA MET A 82 -3.53 -14.99 -8.26
C MET A 82 -3.81 -14.55 -9.70
N TRP A 83 -5.05 -14.12 -9.96
CA TRP A 83 -5.52 -13.62 -11.27
C TRP A 83 -5.21 -14.56 -12.46
N ASP A 84 -5.21 -15.88 -12.23
CA ASP A 84 -4.86 -16.90 -13.22
C ASP A 84 -3.45 -16.76 -13.83
N ASP A 85 -2.55 -16.02 -13.19
CA ASP A 85 -1.17 -15.82 -13.62
C ASP A 85 -0.25 -16.91 -13.04
N GLU A 86 0.37 -17.70 -13.93
CA GLU A 86 1.26 -18.81 -13.54
C GLU A 86 2.52 -18.35 -12.78
N ASP A 87 2.94 -17.10 -12.98
CA ASP A 87 4.07 -16.50 -12.27
C ASP A 87 3.70 -15.99 -10.88
N CYS A 88 2.41 -15.96 -10.56
CA CYS A 88 1.86 -15.43 -9.31
C CYS A 88 1.12 -16.51 -8.49
N PRO A 89 1.79 -17.58 -8.00
CA PRO A 89 1.14 -18.61 -7.21
C PRO A 89 0.58 -18.07 -5.90
N LEU A 90 -0.69 -18.35 -5.61
CA LEU A 90 -1.32 -17.97 -4.37
C LEU A 90 -0.85 -18.87 -3.22
N SER A 91 -0.03 -18.36 -2.33
CA SER A 91 0.46 -19.15 -1.20
C SER A 91 -0.50 -19.11 -0.01
N LYS A 92 -0.50 -20.22 0.76
CA LYS A 92 -1.23 -20.26 2.03
C LYS A 92 -0.68 -19.24 3.03
N ALA A 93 0.65 -19.03 3.04
CA ALA A 93 1.31 -18.08 3.92
C ALA A 93 0.81 -16.64 3.65
N TYR A 94 0.67 -16.24 2.40
CA TYR A 94 0.13 -14.94 2.02
C TYR A 94 -1.32 -14.75 2.48
N MET A 95 -2.19 -15.75 2.21
CA MET A 95 -3.59 -15.70 2.62
C MET A 95 -3.76 -15.66 4.14
N ASP A 96 -2.97 -16.43 4.89
CA ASP A 96 -3.00 -16.45 6.35
C ASP A 96 -2.51 -15.09 6.92
N ASP A 97 -1.51 -14.48 6.31
CA ASP A 97 -0.98 -13.16 6.69
C ASP A 97 -2.02 -12.05 6.44
N LEU A 98 -2.62 -11.99 5.25
CA LEU A 98 -3.69 -11.05 4.93
C LEU A 98 -4.86 -11.12 5.92
N ARG A 99 -5.29 -12.36 6.25
CA ARG A 99 -6.36 -12.61 7.21
C ARG A 99 -5.95 -12.27 8.65
N GLY A 100 -4.68 -12.52 8.99
CA GLY A 100 -4.11 -12.23 10.30
C GLY A 100 -3.99 -10.73 10.58
N ILE A 101 -3.58 -9.95 9.58
CA ILE A 101 -3.57 -8.48 9.65
C ILE A 101 -5.00 -7.95 9.72
N GLY A 102 -5.90 -8.44 8.88
CA GLY A 102 -7.32 -8.13 8.88
C GLY A 102 -7.65 -6.76 8.33
N THR A 103 -7.33 -5.70 9.05
CA THR A 103 -7.44 -4.30 8.63
C THR A 103 -6.40 -3.44 9.35
N ILE A 104 -5.94 -2.40 8.64
CA ILE A 104 -5.00 -1.40 9.19
C ILE A 104 -5.64 -0.02 9.34
N VAL A 105 -6.95 0.10 9.22
CA VAL A 105 -7.69 1.38 9.33
C VAL A 105 -7.29 2.15 10.59
N GLU A 106 -7.29 1.50 11.76
CA GLU A 106 -6.98 2.15 13.04
C GLU A 106 -5.51 2.59 13.14
N LYS A 107 -4.61 2.00 12.32
CA LYS A 107 -3.20 2.42 12.22
C LYS A 107 -3.06 3.83 11.63
N GLY A 108 -4.03 4.29 10.85
CA GLY A 108 -4.06 5.67 10.35
C GLY A 108 -3.87 6.71 11.45
N SER A 109 -4.46 6.49 12.63
CA SER A 109 -4.33 7.41 13.78
C SER A 109 -2.93 7.44 14.42
N GLN A 110 -2.08 6.46 14.09
CA GLN A 110 -0.71 6.33 14.62
C GLN A 110 0.34 6.94 13.67
N ILE A 111 -0.07 7.29 12.45
CA ILE A 111 0.82 7.98 11.51
C ILE A 111 0.97 9.44 11.96
N VAL A 112 2.22 9.86 12.15
CA VAL A 112 2.56 11.21 12.63
C VAL A 112 3.30 12.04 11.58
N VAL A 113 3.64 11.45 10.44
CA VAL A 113 4.32 12.13 9.33
C VAL A 113 3.31 12.61 8.29
N PRO A 114 3.64 13.62 7.46
CA PRO A 114 2.79 14.03 6.35
C PRO A 114 2.43 12.85 5.43
N TRP A 115 1.19 12.78 5.00
CA TRP A 115 0.67 11.64 4.25
C TRP A 115 -0.16 12.05 3.04
N MET A 116 0.27 11.63 1.85
CA MET A 116 -0.48 11.75 0.61
C MET A 116 -1.13 10.42 0.24
N LEU A 117 -2.44 10.43 0.02
CA LEU A 117 -3.19 9.27 -0.45
C LEU A 117 -3.75 9.58 -1.85
N VAL A 118 -3.49 8.69 -2.80
CA VAL A 118 -3.99 8.82 -4.19
C VAL A 118 -4.81 7.57 -4.52
N HIS A 119 -5.99 7.75 -5.12
CA HIS A 119 -6.85 6.64 -5.52
C HIS A 119 -7.68 6.97 -6.76
N GLY A 120 -7.95 5.96 -7.58
CA GLY A 120 -8.85 6.06 -8.71
C GLY A 120 -10.30 5.73 -8.33
N THR A 121 -11.29 6.37 -8.98
CA THR A 121 -12.70 6.09 -8.69
C THR A 121 -13.21 4.80 -9.32
N GLU A 122 -12.51 4.25 -10.32
CA GLU A 122 -12.85 2.99 -11.00
C GLU A 122 -11.86 1.86 -10.67
N ASP A 123 -11.20 1.95 -9.49
CA ASP A 123 -10.37 0.87 -8.97
C ASP A 123 -11.26 -0.28 -8.50
N ASP A 124 -11.19 -1.41 -9.21
CA ASP A 124 -11.95 -2.62 -8.96
C ASP A 124 -11.13 -3.70 -8.21
N VAL A 125 -9.86 -3.43 -7.91
CA VAL A 125 -8.94 -4.33 -7.19
C VAL A 125 -8.85 -3.94 -5.72
N VAL A 126 -8.47 -2.70 -5.44
CA VAL A 126 -8.53 -2.12 -4.09
C VAL A 126 -9.56 -1.00 -4.10
N LEU A 127 -10.67 -1.21 -3.43
CA LEU A 127 -11.78 -0.26 -3.49
C LEU A 127 -11.41 1.07 -2.83
N ILE A 128 -11.91 2.17 -3.39
CA ILE A 128 -11.66 3.54 -2.93
C ILE A 128 -12.04 3.77 -1.46
N GLU A 129 -12.95 2.95 -0.92
CA GLU A 129 -13.33 2.93 0.49
C GLU A 129 -12.13 2.70 1.40
N ASP A 130 -11.14 1.90 0.99
CA ASP A 130 -9.92 1.67 1.75
C ASP A 130 -9.18 2.99 2.02
N THR A 131 -9.05 3.84 0.99
CA THR A 131 -8.48 5.19 1.16
C THR A 131 -9.37 6.08 2.02
N HIS A 132 -10.69 6.05 1.86
CA HIS A 132 -11.61 6.86 2.67
C HIS A 132 -11.54 6.48 4.14
N ASP A 133 -11.62 5.18 4.45
CA ASP A 133 -11.63 4.65 5.81
C ASP A 133 -10.37 5.05 6.59
N ILE A 134 -9.19 4.84 6.00
CA ILE A 134 -7.93 5.16 6.68
C ILE A 134 -7.67 6.68 6.73
N PHE A 135 -8.10 7.43 5.69
CA PHE A 135 -8.00 8.87 5.67
C PHE A 135 -8.80 9.52 6.82
N GLU A 136 -10.00 9.01 7.10
CA GLU A 136 -10.80 9.52 8.23
C GLU A 136 -10.12 9.30 9.57
N LYS A 137 -9.38 8.19 9.74
CA LYS A 137 -8.65 7.86 10.98
C LYS A 137 -7.34 8.62 11.14
N ALA A 138 -6.68 8.97 10.06
CA ALA A 138 -5.41 9.70 10.11
C ALA A 138 -5.59 11.08 10.75
N THR A 139 -4.68 11.44 11.68
CA THR A 139 -4.68 12.70 12.41
C THR A 139 -3.50 13.61 12.07
N CYS A 140 -2.53 13.10 11.30
CA CYS A 140 -1.39 13.87 10.80
C CYS A 140 -1.80 14.89 9.72
N ASP A 141 -0.85 15.68 9.25
CA ASP A 141 -1.02 16.44 8.03
C ASP A 141 -1.24 15.46 6.86
N LYS A 142 -2.39 15.57 6.20
CA LYS A 142 -2.81 14.58 5.21
C LYS A 142 -3.48 15.23 4.02
N HIS A 143 -3.16 14.70 2.84
CA HIS A 143 -3.74 15.10 1.58
C HIS A 143 -4.35 13.90 0.86
N LYS A 144 -5.43 14.14 0.11
CA LYS A 144 -6.07 13.11 -0.69
C LYS A 144 -6.29 13.63 -2.11
N LEU A 145 -5.81 12.87 -3.10
CA LEU A 145 -6.05 13.07 -4.51
C LEU A 145 -6.90 11.91 -5.04
N ILE A 146 -8.10 12.22 -5.48
CA ILE A 146 -8.99 11.24 -6.12
C ILE A 146 -9.01 11.54 -7.61
N ILE A 147 -8.65 10.54 -8.42
CA ILE A 147 -8.57 10.64 -9.88
C ILE A 147 -9.80 9.98 -10.48
N GLU A 148 -10.66 10.79 -11.06
CA GLU A 148 -11.94 10.34 -11.64
C GLU A 148 -11.70 9.43 -12.85
N GLY A 149 -12.37 8.27 -12.88
CA GLY A 149 -12.28 7.29 -13.96
C GLY A 149 -10.98 6.47 -13.97
N SER A 150 -10.08 6.68 -13.00
CA SER A 150 -8.82 5.93 -12.92
C SER A 150 -9.04 4.53 -12.34
N ASP A 151 -8.39 3.55 -12.95
CA ASP A 151 -8.29 2.18 -12.47
C ASP A 151 -7.14 2.00 -11.45
N HIS A 152 -6.98 0.77 -10.96
CA HIS A 152 -6.00 0.40 -9.94
C HIS A 152 -4.54 0.77 -10.26
N VAL A 153 -4.15 0.70 -11.53
CA VAL A 153 -2.76 0.91 -11.98
C VAL A 153 -2.55 2.24 -12.70
N PHE A 154 -3.55 3.11 -12.69
CA PHE A 154 -3.51 4.40 -13.39
C PHE A 154 -3.16 4.22 -14.88
N SER A 155 -3.80 3.25 -15.55
CA SER A 155 -3.42 2.76 -16.88
C SER A 155 -3.53 3.82 -18.00
N GLN A 156 -4.42 4.80 -17.84
CA GLN A 156 -4.56 5.87 -18.81
C GLN A 156 -3.44 6.92 -18.63
N PRO A 157 -2.78 7.39 -19.73
CA PRO A 157 -1.70 8.36 -19.65
C PRO A 157 -2.08 9.66 -18.90
N GLU A 158 -3.33 10.09 -19.03
CA GLU A 158 -3.87 11.27 -18.37
C GLU A 158 -3.93 11.07 -16.85
N HIS A 159 -4.43 9.91 -16.38
CA HIS A 159 -4.52 9.57 -14.97
C HIS A 159 -3.14 9.38 -14.34
N MET A 160 -2.22 8.71 -15.06
CA MET A 160 -0.81 8.60 -14.66
C MET A 160 -0.16 9.99 -14.54
N GLY A 161 -0.43 10.87 -15.49
CA GLY A 161 0.06 12.25 -15.48
C GLY A 161 -0.44 13.03 -14.25
N GLU A 162 -1.73 12.96 -13.96
CA GLU A 162 -2.36 13.61 -12.81
C GLU A 162 -1.80 13.08 -11.48
N MET A 163 -1.63 11.76 -11.36
CA MET A 163 -1.03 11.13 -10.18
C MET A 163 0.40 11.62 -9.97
N VAL A 164 1.24 11.58 -11.01
CA VAL A 164 2.65 11.99 -10.93
C VAL A 164 2.76 13.47 -10.59
N GLU A 165 2.00 14.36 -11.27
CA GLU A 165 2.00 15.79 -10.99
C GLU A 165 1.54 16.10 -9.57
N GLY A 166 0.45 15.45 -9.11
CA GLY A 166 -0.09 15.65 -7.78
C GLY A 166 0.90 15.25 -6.68
N VAL A 167 1.51 14.06 -6.80
CA VAL A 167 2.50 13.56 -5.83
C VAL A 167 3.76 14.42 -5.84
N THR A 168 4.29 14.75 -7.04
CA THR A 168 5.51 15.56 -7.17
C THR A 168 5.29 16.96 -6.58
N SER A 169 4.18 17.60 -6.93
CA SER A 169 3.83 18.91 -6.40
C SER A 169 3.68 18.90 -4.87
N TRP A 170 3.08 17.85 -4.32
CA TRP A 170 2.96 17.71 -2.87
C TRP A 170 4.31 17.55 -2.18
N ILE A 171 5.23 16.75 -2.74
CA ILE A 171 6.59 16.58 -2.20
C ILE A 171 7.40 17.88 -2.25
N GLU A 172 7.26 18.67 -3.33
CA GLU A 172 8.03 19.91 -3.52
C GLU A 172 7.54 21.08 -2.65
N ASN A 173 6.27 21.06 -2.21
CA ASN A 173 5.67 22.15 -1.46
C ASN A 173 5.44 21.82 0.04
N GLY A 174 5.70 20.61 0.45
CA GLY A 174 5.60 20.16 1.85
C GLY A 174 6.96 20.13 2.49
#